data_cbcaf6e78b448af60042e57ffcd61153
#
_entry.id   cbcaf6e78b448af60042e57ffcd61153
#
_cell.length_a   1.000
_cell.length_b   1.000
_cell.length_c   1.000
_cell.angle_alpha   90.00
_cell.angle_beta   90.00
_cell.angle_gamma   90.00
#
_symmetry.space_group_name_H-M   'P 1'
#
loop_
_entity.id
_entity.type
_entity.pdbx_description
1 polymer ?
#
loop_
_entity_poly.entity_id
_entity_poly.type
_entity_poly.pdbx_seq_one_letter_code
_entity_poly.pdbx_strand_id
1 'polypeptide(L)'
;MIKQIPNLLTLLNLFFGCMAITAAMQHGAILSYDVNTGQQAIVIPEKIVFASLFIAIAAVIDFLDGFVARLFGASSELGKQLDSLSDVVSFGVAPGIIVYQFLQMAIARHDNGLDASTLWLLPAFIIPCAGAYRLGRFNIDTEQSKIFKGVPIPAAGIVIASFPLIYWYSNTTLLNNILLNEWFWYGVIFVVSYLMVCTLPMKALKFSGVNLKVLLPFIIIAAVAIVAALLVGWLAVPLAFLTYVIVSLIFK
;
A
#
# COMPACT_ATOMS: atom_id res chain seq x y z
N MET A 1 8.13 5.29 31.87
CA MET A 1 8.84 5.65 30.63
C MET A 1 8.83 4.49 29.61
N ILE A 2 9.23 3.26 29.96
CA ILE A 2 9.29 2.12 29.01
C ILE A 2 7.93 1.81 28.35
N LYS A 3 6.82 1.93 29.07
CA LYS A 3 5.47 1.71 28.56
C LYS A 3 5.01 2.70 27.46
N GLN A 4 5.74 3.80 27.26
CA GLN A 4 5.43 4.80 26.22
C GLN A 4 6.24 4.60 24.93
N ILE A 5 7.25 3.70 24.94
CA ILE A 5 8.09 3.45 23.76
C ILE A 5 7.27 2.97 22.55
N PRO A 6 6.30 2.01 22.68
CA PRO A 6 5.47 1.62 21.55
C PRO A 6 4.70 2.81 20.97
N ASN A 7 4.09 3.64 21.82
CA ASN A 7 3.32 4.81 21.36
C ASN A 7 4.20 5.81 20.58
N LEU A 8 5.48 5.96 20.98
CA LEU A 8 6.42 6.81 20.23
C LEU A 8 6.76 6.21 18.86
N LEU A 9 6.92 4.90 18.76
CA LEU A 9 7.12 4.21 17.49
C LEU A 9 5.90 4.37 16.58
N THR A 10 4.68 4.22 17.13
CA THR A 10 3.45 4.43 16.38
C THR A 10 3.34 5.87 15.86
N LEU A 11 3.73 6.88 16.66
CA LEU A 11 3.79 8.27 16.20
C LEU A 11 4.89 8.49 15.15
N LEU A 12 5.99 7.75 15.21
CA LEU A 12 7.02 7.77 14.17
C LEU A 12 6.52 7.13 12.86
N ASN A 13 5.71 6.05 12.92
CA ASN A 13 4.99 5.51 11.76
C ASN A 13 4.14 6.62 11.12
N LEU A 14 3.32 7.32 11.90
CA LEU A 14 2.51 8.46 11.42
C LEU A 14 3.37 9.55 10.77
N PHE A 15 4.50 9.90 11.39
CA PHE A 15 5.44 10.90 10.85
C PHE A 15 5.94 10.51 9.46
N PHE A 16 6.37 9.26 9.26
CA PHE A 16 6.80 8.78 7.94
C PHE A 16 5.64 8.71 6.95
N GLY A 17 4.40 8.41 7.40
CA GLY A 17 3.20 8.52 6.58
C GLY A 17 2.98 9.95 6.05
N CYS A 18 3.14 10.96 6.91
CA CYS A 18 3.07 12.37 6.51
C CYS A 18 4.20 12.76 5.54
N MET A 19 5.42 12.24 5.76
CA MET A 19 6.54 12.43 4.83
C MET A 19 6.25 11.81 3.46
N ALA A 20 5.62 10.63 3.44
CA ALA A 20 5.22 9.97 2.20
C ALA A 20 4.19 10.80 1.42
N ILE A 21 3.17 11.35 2.10
CA ILE A 21 2.19 12.27 1.50
C ILE A 21 2.90 13.48 0.90
N THR A 22 3.79 14.12 1.68
CA THR A 22 4.54 15.28 1.22
C THR A 22 5.37 14.95 -0.02
N ALA A 23 6.09 13.82 0.00
CA ALA A 23 6.87 13.37 -1.14
C ALA A 23 6.02 13.07 -2.39
N ALA A 24 4.83 12.49 -2.20
CA ALA A 24 3.91 12.23 -3.31
C ALA A 24 3.29 13.51 -3.89
N MET A 25 3.06 14.55 -3.05
CA MET A 25 2.43 15.81 -3.47
C MET A 25 3.40 16.85 -3.99
N GLN A 26 4.69 16.78 -3.65
CA GLN A 26 5.68 17.85 -3.91
C GLN A 26 5.84 18.20 -5.39
N HIS A 27 5.36 17.35 -6.30
CA HIS A 27 5.50 17.60 -7.73
C HIS A 27 4.25 17.06 -8.43
N GLY A 28 3.38 17.97 -8.82
CA GLY A 28 2.37 17.68 -9.82
C GLY A 28 3.02 17.23 -11.14
N ALA A 29 2.21 16.81 -12.09
CA ALA A 29 2.67 16.48 -13.43
C ALA A 29 3.61 17.57 -13.97
N ILE A 30 4.86 17.21 -14.28
CA ILE A 30 5.82 18.13 -14.88
C ILE A 30 5.72 17.98 -16.39
N LEU A 31 5.62 19.11 -17.09
CA LEU A 31 5.81 19.14 -18.53
C LEU A 31 7.31 18.97 -18.80
N SER A 32 7.69 17.79 -19.24
CA SER A 32 9.04 17.51 -19.75
C SER A 32 9.06 17.74 -21.26
N TYR A 33 10.05 18.46 -21.73
CA TYR A 33 10.27 18.65 -23.17
C TYR A 33 11.34 17.65 -23.63
N ASP A 34 10.96 16.72 -24.47
CA ASP A 34 11.92 15.82 -25.12
C ASP A 34 12.63 16.57 -26.25
N VAL A 35 13.90 16.89 -26.01
CA VAL A 35 14.75 17.66 -26.94
C VAL A 35 14.93 16.94 -28.27
N ASN A 36 14.83 15.59 -28.30
CA ASN A 36 15.05 14.81 -29.52
C ASN A 36 13.80 14.69 -30.39
N THR A 37 12.63 14.63 -29.78
CA THR A 37 11.35 14.47 -30.51
C THR A 37 10.58 15.78 -30.64
N GLY A 38 10.93 16.82 -29.90
CA GLY A 38 10.21 18.10 -29.84
C GLY A 38 8.84 18.00 -29.18
N GLN A 39 8.51 16.87 -28.56
CA GLN A 39 7.21 16.62 -27.94
C GLN A 39 7.23 16.99 -26.46
N GLN A 40 6.14 17.58 -25.98
CA GLN A 40 5.89 17.76 -24.57
C GLN A 40 5.31 16.46 -23.99
N ALA A 41 5.98 15.91 -22.96
CA ALA A 41 5.50 14.76 -22.22
C ALA A 41 5.19 15.17 -20.79
N ILE A 42 4.07 14.70 -20.27
CA ILE A 42 3.73 14.84 -18.87
C ILE A 42 4.35 13.66 -18.12
N VAL A 43 5.22 13.96 -17.15
CA VAL A 43 5.98 12.95 -16.41
C VAL A 43 5.77 13.14 -14.90
N ILE A 44 5.57 12.03 -14.17
CA ILE A 44 5.66 12.04 -12.71
C ILE A 44 7.14 12.17 -12.33
N PRO A 45 7.53 13.12 -11.46
CA PRO A 45 8.91 13.22 -11.00
C PRO A 45 9.37 11.97 -10.27
N GLU A 46 10.66 11.60 -10.46
CA GLU A 46 11.27 10.47 -9.75
C GLU A 46 11.15 10.57 -8.23
N LYS A 47 11.03 11.77 -7.70
CA LYS A 47 10.84 12.03 -6.26
C LYS A 47 9.62 11.32 -5.65
N ILE A 48 8.63 10.89 -6.45
CA ILE A 48 7.53 10.07 -5.95
C ILE A 48 8.02 8.73 -5.38
N VAL A 49 9.21 8.25 -5.81
CA VAL A 49 9.87 7.06 -5.25
C VAL A 49 10.15 7.22 -3.74
N PHE A 50 10.41 8.45 -3.27
CA PHE A 50 10.56 8.70 -1.84
C PHE A 50 9.26 8.44 -1.05
N ALA A 51 8.10 8.64 -1.65
CA ALA A 51 6.84 8.26 -1.00
C ALA A 51 6.80 6.74 -0.76
N SER A 52 7.21 5.93 -1.73
CA SER A 52 7.33 4.48 -1.58
C SER A 52 8.31 4.10 -0.47
N LEU A 53 9.47 4.76 -0.42
CA LEU A 53 10.47 4.55 0.63
C LEU A 53 9.93 4.88 2.01
N PHE A 54 9.27 6.03 2.19
CA PHE A 54 8.70 6.43 3.47
C PHE A 54 7.56 5.51 3.92
N ILE A 55 6.72 4.99 3.00
CA ILE A 55 5.71 3.98 3.33
C ILE A 55 6.39 2.66 3.75
N ALA A 56 7.49 2.26 3.10
CA ALA A 56 8.24 1.06 3.50
C ALA A 56 8.87 1.23 4.90
N ILE A 57 9.43 2.39 5.21
CA ILE A 57 9.95 2.71 6.55
C ILE A 57 8.80 2.69 7.58
N ALA A 58 7.66 3.29 7.26
CA ALA A 58 6.46 3.28 8.10
C ALA A 58 6.04 1.84 8.42
N ALA A 59 6.03 0.94 7.42
CA ALA A 59 5.68 -0.48 7.61
C ALA A 59 6.66 -1.23 8.52
N VAL A 60 7.96 -0.92 8.44
CA VAL A 60 8.96 -1.49 9.36
C VAL A 60 8.72 -1.00 10.79
N ILE A 61 8.43 0.28 10.96
CA ILE A 61 8.19 0.89 12.29
C ILE A 61 6.91 0.33 12.90
N ASP A 62 5.83 0.19 12.11
CA ASP A 62 4.57 -0.43 12.50
C ASP A 62 4.78 -1.87 13.01
N PHE A 63 5.55 -2.66 12.27
CA PHE A 63 5.90 -4.00 12.74
C PHE A 63 6.68 -3.97 14.07
N LEU A 64 7.59 -3.01 14.22
CA LEU A 64 8.42 -2.88 15.42
C LEU A 64 7.61 -2.43 16.63
N ASP A 65 6.67 -1.48 16.50
CA ASP A 65 5.87 -1.02 17.65
C ASP A 65 4.99 -2.14 18.20
N GLY A 66 4.34 -2.93 17.34
CA GLY A 66 3.60 -4.11 17.75
C GLY A 66 4.47 -5.19 18.36
N PHE A 67 5.72 -5.37 17.89
CA PHE A 67 6.67 -6.29 18.48
C PHE A 67 7.12 -5.82 19.88
N VAL A 68 7.50 -4.56 20.02
CA VAL A 68 7.95 -3.93 21.27
C VAL A 68 6.82 -3.89 22.31
N ALA A 69 5.58 -3.57 21.89
CA ALA A 69 4.41 -3.58 22.78
C ALA A 69 4.18 -4.98 23.41
N ARG A 70 4.33 -6.04 22.61
CA ARG A 70 4.22 -7.43 23.11
C ARG A 70 5.39 -7.80 24.02
N LEU A 71 6.62 -7.43 23.64
CA LEU A 71 7.84 -7.76 24.40
C LEU A 71 7.82 -7.15 25.81
N PHE A 72 7.35 -5.91 25.94
CA PHE A 72 7.32 -5.20 27.23
C PHE A 72 5.97 -5.31 27.96
N GLY A 73 4.99 -6.05 27.43
CA GLY A 73 3.65 -6.12 28.01
C GLY A 73 2.99 -4.72 28.12
N ALA A 74 3.32 -3.82 27.19
CA ALA A 74 2.95 -2.41 27.23
C ALA A 74 1.74 -2.08 26.34
N SER A 75 0.91 -3.08 26.01
CA SER A 75 -0.32 -2.86 25.24
C SER A 75 -1.29 -1.97 26.03
N SER A 76 -1.85 -0.95 25.38
CA SER A 76 -2.83 -0.03 25.96
C SER A 76 -3.93 0.30 24.96
N GLU A 77 -5.11 0.67 25.46
CA GLU A 77 -6.23 1.11 24.59
C GLU A 77 -5.84 2.35 23.76
N LEU A 78 -5.10 3.29 24.37
CA LEU A 78 -4.59 4.46 23.65
C LEU A 78 -3.63 4.04 22.53
N GLY A 79 -2.71 3.10 22.80
CA GLY A 79 -1.77 2.59 21.79
C GLY A 79 -2.51 1.96 20.60
N LYS A 80 -3.54 1.16 20.86
CA LYS A 80 -4.39 0.55 19.80
C LYS A 80 -5.10 1.60 18.94
N GLN A 81 -5.57 2.71 19.54
CA GLN A 81 -6.20 3.79 18.79
C GLN A 81 -5.17 4.57 17.95
N LEU A 82 -4.01 4.89 18.53
CA LEU A 82 -2.92 5.57 17.83
C LEU A 82 -2.44 4.74 16.63
N ASP A 83 -2.27 3.43 16.80
CA ASP A 83 -1.91 2.46 15.77
C ASP A 83 -2.88 2.53 14.58
N SER A 84 -4.18 2.41 14.86
CA SER A 84 -5.20 2.51 13.82
C SER A 84 -5.22 3.86 13.10
N LEU A 85 -5.01 4.98 13.81
CA LEU A 85 -4.95 6.31 13.21
C LEU A 85 -3.70 6.47 12.33
N SER A 86 -2.56 5.99 12.80
CA SER A 86 -1.30 6.00 12.04
C SER A 86 -1.41 5.17 10.78
N ASP A 87 -1.99 3.98 10.88
CA ASP A 87 -2.18 3.06 9.75
C ASP A 87 -3.06 3.67 8.65
N VAL A 88 -4.15 4.35 9.02
CA VAL A 88 -5.00 5.04 8.03
C VAL A 88 -4.19 6.08 7.25
N VAL A 89 -3.31 6.83 7.90
CA VAL A 89 -2.49 7.83 7.23
C VAL A 89 -1.41 7.18 6.38
N SER A 90 -0.61 6.29 6.97
CA SER A 90 0.59 5.73 6.34
C SER A 90 0.27 4.72 5.23
N PHE A 91 -0.79 3.91 5.41
CA PHE A 91 -1.16 2.83 4.49
C PHE A 91 -2.50 3.04 3.78
N GLY A 92 -3.22 4.11 4.10
CA GLY A 92 -4.45 4.50 3.43
C GLY A 92 -4.27 5.80 2.65
N VAL A 93 -4.06 6.92 3.35
CA VAL A 93 -4.00 8.25 2.73
C VAL A 93 -2.77 8.40 1.83
N ALA A 94 -1.57 8.04 2.31
CA ALA A 94 -0.35 8.18 1.51
C ALA A 94 -0.39 7.36 0.22
N PRO A 95 -0.78 6.06 0.22
CA PRO A 95 -1.02 5.31 -1.02
C PRO A 95 -2.17 5.88 -1.86
N GLY A 96 -3.25 6.38 -1.25
CA GLY A 96 -4.34 7.05 -1.96
C GLY A 96 -3.85 8.27 -2.76
N ILE A 97 -2.93 9.06 -2.20
CA ILE A 97 -2.29 10.18 -2.91
C ILE A 97 -1.40 9.68 -4.06
N ILE A 98 -0.68 8.58 -3.90
CA ILE A 98 0.08 7.96 -5.00
C ILE A 98 -0.87 7.62 -6.16
N VAL A 99 -2.00 6.96 -5.88
CA VAL A 99 -3.01 6.63 -6.91
C VAL A 99 -3.59 7.90 -7.54
N TYR A 100 -3.87 8.93 -6.73
CA TYR A 100 -4.34 10.23 -7.22
C TYR A 100 -3.36 10.83 -8.24
N GLN A 101 -2.05 10.80 -7.96
CA GLN A 101 -1.02 11.34 -8.87
C GLN A 101 -0.94 10.54 -10.18
N PHE A 102 -1.03 9.22 -10.13
CA PHE A 102 -1.06 8.39 -11.34
C PHE A 102 -2.33 8.60 -12.17
N LEU A 103 -3.50 8.71 -11.52
CA LEU A 103 -4.75 9.07 -12.19
C LEU A 103 -4.66 10.42 -12.86
N GLN A 104 -4.14 11.43 -12.15
CA GLN A 104 -3.95 12.78 -12.71
C GLN A 104 -3.08 12.72 -13.97
N MET A 105 -1.98 11.97 -13.94
CA MET A 105 -1.11 11.83 -15.09
C MET A 105 -1.77 11.04 -16.24
N ALA A 106 -2.49 9.96 -15.92
CA ALA A 106 -3.18 9.16 -16.93
C ALA A 106 -4.23 10.00 -17.68
N ILE A 107 -5.02 10.77 -16.94
CA ILE A 107 -6.06 11.65 -17.51
C ILE A 107 -5.43 12.82 -18.28
N ALA A 108 -4.37 13.43 -17.77
CA ALA A 108 -3.70 14.56 -18.41
C ALA A 108 -3.10 14.25 -19.79
N ARG A 109 -2.94 12.96 -20.13
CA ARG A 109 -2.47 12.51 -21.46
C ARG A 109 -3.53 12.55 -22.56
N HIS A 110 -4.80 12.69 -22.23
CA HIS A 110 -5.87 12.88 -23.22
C HIS A 110 -5.87 14.29 -23.78
N ASP A 111 -6.39 14.50 -25.00
CA ASP A 111 -6.34 15.77 -25.73
C ASP A 111 -6.84 16.98 -24.94
N ASN A 112 -7.80 16.82 -24.03
CA ASN A 112 -8.29 17.88 -23.13
C ASN A 112 -8.08 17.49 -21.65
N GLY A 113 -7.12 16.63 -21.37
CA GLY A 113 -6.95 16.04 -20.04
C GLY A 113 -6.52 17.03 -18.95
N LEU A 114 -5.83 18.12 -19.33
CA LEU A 114 -5.46 19.18 -18.39
C LEU A 114 -6.65 19.98 -17.86
N ASP A 115 -7.74 20.06 -18.63
CA ASP A 115 -9.00 20.73 -18.27
C ASP A 115 -10.01 19.73 -17.64
N ALA A 116 -9.60 18.47 -17.45
CA ALA A 116 -10.47 17.44 -16.87
C ALA A 116 -10.86 17.79 -15.43
N SER A 117 -12.13 17.55 -15.10
CA SER A 117 -12.65 17.78 -13.76
C SER A 117 -11.90 16.94 -12.73
N THR A 118 -11.50 17.56 -11.61
CA THR A 118 -10.90 16.87 -10.46
C THR A 118 -11.79 15.77 -9.86
N LEU A 119 -13.08 15.76 -10.19
CA LEU A 119 -14.02 14.70 -9.79
C LEU A 119 -13.56 13.31 -10.25
N TRP A 120 -12.88 13.21 -11.40
CA TRP A 120 -12.33 11.94 -11.89
C TRP A 120 -11.18 11.39 -11.04
N LEU A 121 -10.56 12.24 -10.22
CA LEU A 121 -9.44 11.86 -9.33
C LEU A 121 -9.93 11.43 -7.95
N LEU A 122 -11.12 11.86 -7.52
CA LEU A 122 -11.66 11.59 -6.18
C LEU A 122 -11.80 10.10 -5.84
N PRO A 123 -12.06 9.18 -6.79
CA PRO A 123 -12.13 7.76 -6.48
C PRO A 123 -10.88 7.20 -5.77
N ALA A 124 -9.70 7.81 -5.95
CA ALA A 124 -8.48 7.42 -5.23
C ALA A 124 -8.66 7.42 -3.70
N PHE A 125 -9.52 8.29 -3.16
CA PHE A 125 -9.80 8.40 -1.73
C PHE A 125 -10.77 7.34 -1.20
N ILE A 126 -11.33 6.48 -2.05
CA ILE A 126 -12.06 5.28 -1.60
C ILE A 126 -11.11 4.34 -0.84
N ILE A 127 -9.82 4.29 -1.22
CA ILE A 127 -8.80 3.45 -0.58
C ILE A 127 -8.66 3.76 0.92
N PRO A 128 -8.35 5.00 1.35
CA PRO A 128 -8.27 5.32 2.78
C PRO A 128 -9.61 5.14 3.49
N CYS A 129 -10.75 5.42 2.84
CA CYS A 129 -12.06 5.19 3.43
C CYS A 129 -12.32 3.70 3.70
N ALA A 130 -11.99 2.82 2.74
CA ALA A 130 -12.10 1.37 2.91
C ALA A 130 -11.16 0.85 4.00
N GLY A 131 -9.93 1.38 4.06
CA GLY A 131 -8.95 1.07 5.10
C GLY A 131 -9.44 1.47 6.50
N ALA A 132 -9.93 2.70 6.65
CA ALA A 132 -10.48 3.20 7.91
C ALA A 132 -11.69 2.37 8.37
N TYR A 133 -12.62 2.07 7.46
CA TYR A 133 -13.77 1.21 7.76
C TYR A 133 -13.33 -0.18 8.24
N ARG A 134 -12.33 -0.79 7.57
CA ARG A 134 -11.78 -2.08 7.97
C ARG A 134 -11.18 -2.04 9.36
N LEU A 135 -10.36 -1.03 9.69
CA LEU A 135 -9.72 -0.88 11.00
C LEU A 135 -10.76 -0.66 12.09
N GLY A 136 -11.78 0.19 11.84
CA GLY A 136 -12.89 0.40 12.76
C GLY A 136 -13.61 -0.91 13.06
N ARG A 137 -13.95 -1.71 12.02
CA ARG A 137 -14.58 -3.02 12.20
C ARG A 137 -13.67 -3.98 12.97
N PHE A 138 -12.37 -4.01 12.67
CA PHE A 138 -11.41 -4.85 13.38
C PHE A 138 -11.31 -4.51 14.87
N ASN A 139 -11.37 -3.23 15.23
CA ASN A 139 -11.22 -2.78 16.61
C ASN A 139 -12.41 -3.13 17.51
N ILE A 140 -13.61 -3.30 16.95
CA ILE A 140 -14.85 -3.64 17.70
C ILE A 140 -15.20 -5.13 17.65
N ASP A 141 -14.62 -5.91 16.72
CA ASP A 141 -14.93 -7.34 16.55
C ASP A 141 -14.09 -8.19 17.51
N THR A 142 -14.74 -8.73 18.53
CA THR A 142 -14.12 -9.58 19.56
C THR A 142 -13.78 -11.00 19.05
N GLU A 143 -14.37 -11.43 17.94
CA GLU A 143 -14.16 -12.77 17.37
C GLU A 143 -12.96 -12.87 16.41
N GLN A 144 -12.41 -11.75 15.97
CA GLN A 144 -11.31 -11.71 14.99
C GLN A 144 -9.93 -12.16 15.55
N SER A 145 -9.86 -12.60 16.79
CA SER A 145 -8.62 -13.16 17.33
C SER A 145 -8.14 -14.43 16.61
N LYS A 146 -9.04 -15.13 15.88
CA LYS A 146 -8.76 -16.42 15.24
C LYS A 146 -8.68 -16.36 13.70
N ILE A 147 -9.48 -15.50 13.04
CA ILE A 147 -9.53 -15.42 11.56
C ILE A 147 -9.62 -13.95 11.16
N PHE A 148 -8.65 -13.49 10.37
CA PHE A 148 -8.69 -12.13 9.80
C PHE A 148 -9.71 -12.07 8.65
N LYS A 149 -10.61 -11.08 8.70
CA LYS A 149 -11.57 -10.81 7.62
C LYS A 149 -11.04 -9.67 6.76
N GLY A 150 -10.82 -9.94 5.48
CA GLY A 150 -10.29 -8.98 4.49
C GLY A 150 -8.79 -8.71 4.60
N VAL A 151 -8.24 -8.08 3.56
CA VAL A 151 -6.80 -7.76 3.44
C VAL A 151 -6.39 -6.70 4.44
N PRO A 152 -5.24 -6.82 5.13
CA PRO A 152 -4.69 -5.79 6.00
C PRO A 152 -4.38 -4.49 5.24
N ILE A 153 -4.66 -3.32 5.85
CA ILE A 153 -4.37 -2.02 5.24
C ILE A 153 -2.87 -1.82 4.95
N PRO A 154 -1.91 -2.28 5.80
CA PRO A 154 -0.50 -2.19 5.44
C PRO A 154 -0.15 -2.98 4.18
N ALA A 155 -0.74 -4.17 3.98
CA ALA A 155 -0.50 -4.97 2.77
C ALA A 155 -1.00 -4.26 1.51
N ALA A 156 -2.19 -3.67 1.55
CA ALA A 156 -2.75 -2.86 0.47
C ALA A 156 -1.87 -1.63 0.18
N GLY A 157 -1.43 -0.92 1.23
CA GLY A 157 -0.58 0.25 1.13
C GLY A 157 0.79 -0.06 0.49
N ILE A 158 1.44 -1.16 0.90
CA ILE A 158 2.74 -1.60 0.34
C ILE A 158 2.62 -1.94 -1.15
N VAL A 159 1.53 -2.60 -1.56
CA VAL A 159 1.29 -2.89 -2.98
C VAL A 159 1.18 -1.60 -3.79
N ILE A 160 0.40 -0.63 -3.33
CA ILE A 160 0.27 0.65 -4.03
C ILE A 160 1.61 1.41 -4.03
N ALA A 161 2.34 1.38 -2.92
CA ALA A 161 3.67 1.99 -2.81
C ALA A 161 4.72 1.35 -3.74
N SER A 162 4.49 0.14 -4.26
CA SER A 162 5.40 -0.46 -5.23
C SER A 162 5.26 0.11 -6.65
N PHE A 163 4.14 0.71 -7.02
CA PHE A 163 3.92 1.20 -8.39
C PHE A 163 4.83 2.34 -8.82
N PRO A 164 5.19 3.34 -7.98
CA PRO A 164 6.22 4.31 -8.33
C PRO A 164 7.57 3.67 -8.66
N LEU A 165 7.96 2.62 -7.92
CA LEU A 165 9.19 1.88 -8.14
C LEU A 165 9.13 1.10 -9.46
N ILE A 166 7.98 0.48 -9.77
CA ILE A 166 7.75 -0.21 -11.04
C ILE A 166 7.83 0.80 -12.19
N TYR A 167 7.19 1.95 -12.08
CA TYR A 167 7.17 2.98 -13.12
C TYR A 167 8.58 3.50 -13.46
N TRP A 168 9.41 3.76 -12.44
CA TRP A 168 10.73 4.36 -12.63
C TRP A 168 11.85 3.35 -12.91
N TYR A 169 11.76 2.14 -12.36
CA TYR A 169 12.83 1.15 -12.45
C TYR A 169 12.52 -0.04 -13.35
N SER A 170 11.32 -0.14 -13.95
CA SER A 170 11.07 -1.15 -14.96
C SER A 170 11.39 -0.57 -16.36
N ASN A 171 12.23 -1.27 -17.11
CA ASN A 171 12.60 -0.86 -18.48
C ASN A 171 11.56 -1.31 -19.54
N THR A 172 10.31 -1.54 -19.16
CA THR A 172 9.29 -2.12 -20.04
C THR A 172 8.24 -1.06 -20.41
N THR A 173 8.21 -0.64 -21.67
CA THR A 173 7.24 0.32 -22.19
C THR A 173 5.78 -0.12 -22.00
N LEU A 174 5.53 -1.44 -22.06
CA LEU A 174 4.20 -2.01 -21.83
C LEU A 174 3.69 -1.71 -20.39
N LEU A 175 4.55 -1.87 -19.38
CA LEU A 175 4.19 -1.59 -17.98
C LEU A 175 3.90 -0.10 -17.78
N ASN A 176 4.72 0.76 -18.34
CA ASN A 176 4.49 2.20 -18.27
C ASN A 176 3.16 2.58 -18.92
N ASN A 177 2.82 1.99 -20.06
CA ASN A 177 1.52 2.25 -20.70
C ASN A 177 0.34 1.76 -19.85
N ILE A 178 0.47 0.63 -19.15
CA ILE A 178 -0.56 0.15 -18.20
C ILE A 178 -0.71 1.11 -17.02
N LEU A 179 0.41 1.54 -16.42
CA LEU A 179 0.40 2.47 -15.29
C LEU A 179 -0.07 3.89 -15.64
N LEU A 180 -0.04 4.24 -16.93
CA LEU A 180 -0.53 5.51 -17.47
C LEU A 180 -1.93 5.40 -18.06
N ASN A 181 -2.67 4.34 -17.72
CA ASN A 181 -4.06 4.13 -18.12
C ASN A 181 -4.98 4.32 -16.90
N GLU A 182 -5.96 5.21 -16.98
CA GLU A 182 -6.90 5.51 -15.89
C GLU A 182 -7.76 4.31 -15.50
N TRP A 183 -8.15 3.46 -16.46
CA TRP A 183 -8.97 2.28 -16.19
C TRP A 183 -8.24 1.24 -15.34
N PHE A 184 -6.92 1.15 -15.50
CA PHE A 184 -6.10 0.32 -14.61
C PHE A 184 -6.24 0.79 -13.16
N TRP A 185 -6.17 2.09 -12.92
CA TRP A 185 -6.25 2.65 -11.57
C TRP A 185 -7.65 2.53 -10.96
N TYR A 186 -8.71 2.75 -11.75
CA TYR A 186 -10.07 2.48 -11.28
C TYR A 186 -10.25 1.01 -10.92
N GLY A 187 -9.67 0.09 -11.68
CA GLY A 187 -9.61 -1.34 -11.35
C GLY A 187 -8.87 -1.62 -10.04
N VAL A 188 -7.68 -1.01 -9.84
CA VAL A 188 -6.90 -1.13 -8.59
C VAL A 188 -7.68 -0.60 -7.40
N ILE A 189 -8.28 0.60 -7.52
CA ILE A 189 -9.10 1.19 -6.45
C ILE A 189 -10.23 0.26 -6.05
N PHE A 190 -10.97 -0.25 -7.04
CA PHE A 190 -12.10 -1.15 -6.79
C PHE A 190 -11.65 -2.45 -6.11
N VAL A 191 -10.64 -3.13 -6.68
CA VAL A 191 -10.17 -4.43 -6.19
C VAL A 191 -9.58 -4.31 -4.78
N VAL A 192 -8.68 -3.34 -4.56
CA VAL A 192 -8.01 -3.16 -3.26
C VAL A 192 -9.02 -2.78 -2.18
N SER A 193 -9.93 -1.83 -2.46
CA SER A 193 -10.96 -1.40 -1.52
C SER A 193 -11.94 -2.53 -1.21
N TYR A 194 -12.37 -3.29 -2.22
CA TYR A 194 -13.24 -4.46 -2.03
C TYR A 194 -12.55 -5.53 -1.16
N LEU A 195 -11.28 -5.86 -1.43
CA LEU A 195 -10.53 -6.85 -0.66
C LEU A 195 -10.32 -6.43 0.81
N MET A 196 -10.19 -5.13 1.10
CA MET A 196 -10.11 -4.63 2.47
C MET A 196 -11.44 -4.76 3.21
N VAL A 197 -12.57 -4.47 2.56
CA VAL A 197 -13.90 -4.44 3.20
C VAL A 197 -14.58 -5.81 3.23
N CYS A 198 -14.24 -6.72 2.31
CA CYS A 198 -14.86 -8.04 2.22
C CYS A 198 -14.63 -8.86 3.50
N THR A 199 -15.49 -9.87 3.69
CA THR A 199 -15.44 -10.80 4.83
C THR A 199 -14.66 -12.07 4.53
N LEU A 200 -13.90 -12.09 3.44
CA LEU A 200 -13.10 -13.26 3.06
C LEU A 200 -12.09 -13.59 4.16
N PRO A 201 -11.98 -14.87 4.56
CA PRO A 201 -11.02 -15.29 5.56
C PRO A 201 -9.61 -15.18 4.99
N MET A 202 -8.81 -14.28 5.56
CA MET A 202 -7.40 -14.12 5.20
C MET A 202 -6.51 -14.79 6.24
N LYS A 203 -5.45 -15.46 5.78
CA LYS A 203 -4.46 -16.07 6.67
C LYS A 203 -3.75 -14.98 7.45
N ALA A 204 -3.79 -15.09 8.79
CA ALA A 204 -2.93 -14.28 9.63
C ALA A 204 -1.47 -14.68 9.39
N LEU A 205 -0.60 -13.70 9.13
CA LEU A 205 0.84 -13.90 9.04
C LEU A 205 1.46 -14.13 10.46
N LYS A 206 0.78 -14.96 11.28
CA LYS A 206 1.24 -15.33 12.63
C LYS A 206 1.69 -16.78 12.63
N PHE A 207 2.93 -17.01 13.03
CA PHE A 207 3.47 -18.34 13.22
C PHE A 207 2.86 -18.97 14.49
N SER A 208 1.87 -19.82 14.32
CA SER A 208 1.26 -20.60 15.39
C SER A 208 1.72 -22.08 15.31
N GLY A 209 3.02 -22.32 15.51
CA GLY A 209 3.61 -23.68 15.56
C GLY A 209 4.34 -24.10 14.28
N VAL A 210 5.22 -25.12 14.42
CA VAL A 210 6.13 -25.64 13.37
C VAL A 210 5.50 -26.80 12.61
N ASN A 211 4.20 -26.73 12.27
CA ASN A 211 3.56 -27.77 11.48
C ASN A 211 3.68 -27.43 9.99
N LEU A 212 4.16 -28.38 9.17
CA LEU A 212 4.41 -28.19 7.73
C LEU A 212 3.17 -27.68 6.99
N LYS A 213 1.97 -28.11 7.37
CA LYS A 213 0.70 -27.65 6.78
C LYS A 213 0.41 -26.17 7.07
N VAL A 214 0.89 -25.64 8.19
CA VAL A 214 0.77 -24.22 8.56
C VAL A 214 1.83 -23.39 7.86
N LEU A 215 3.02 -23.97 7.64
CA LEU A 215 4.17 -23.29 7.04
C LEU A 215 4.10 -23.21 5.50
N LEU A 216 3.46 -24.21 4.86
CA LEU A 216 3.41 -24.33 3.41
C LEU A 216 2.88 -23.08 2.69
N PRO A 217 1.77 -22.41 3.11
CA PRO A 217 1.29 -21.17 2.50
C PRO A 217 2.35 -20.07 2.50
N PHE A 218 3.09 -19.91 3.62
CA PHE A 218 4.12 -18.88 3.76
C PHE A 218 5.34 -19.18 2.89
N ILE A 219 5.72 -20.46 2.77
CA ILE A 219 6.80 -20.89 1.89
C ILE A 219 6.45 -20.58 0.44
N ILE A 220 5.21 -20.84 0.02
CA ILE A 220 4.76 -20.56 -1.35
C ILE A 220 4.84 -19.06 -1.63
N ILE A 221 4.32 -18.21 -0.72
CA ILE A 221 4.33 -16.76 -0.89
C ILE A 221 5.79 -16.24 -0.94
N ALA A 222 6.64 -16.70 -0.03
CA ALA A 222 8.04 -16.30 0.01
C ALA A 222 8.81 -16.76 -1.23
N ALA A 223 8.59 -18.00 -1.69
CA ALA A 223 9.23 -18.54 -2.89
C ALA A 223 8.83 -17.74 -4.14
N VAL A 224 7.52 -17.45 -4.31
CA VAL A 224 7.04 -16.63 -5.42
C VAL A 224 7.62 -15.21 -5.34
N ALA A 225 7.65 -14.61 -4.14
CA ALA A 225 8.21 -13.27 -3.96
C ALA A 225 9.69 -13.21 -4.33
N ILE A 226 10.49 -14.20 -3.90
CA ILE A 226 11.93 -14.25 -4.19
C ILE A 226 12.16 -14.48 -5.69
N VAL A 227 11.50 -15.48 -6.29
CA VAL A 227 11.64 -15.78 -7.73
C VAL A 227 11.19 -14.57 -8.56
N ALA A 228 10.06 -13.96 -8.24
CA ALA A 228 9.59 -12.78 -8.94
C ALA A 228 10.54 -11.59 -8.77
N ALA A 229 11.12 -11.37 -7.57
CA ALA A 229 12.09 -10.30 -7.35
C ALA A 229 13.35 -10.45 -8.25
N LEU A 230 13.80 -11.69 -8.45
CA LEU A 230 14.95 -11.98 -9.31
C LEU A 230 14.64 -11.83 -10.81
N LEU A 231 13.41 -12.14 -11.24
CA LEU A 231 13.03 -12.15 -12.65
C LEU A 231 12.45 -10.82 -13.14
N VAL A 232 11.61 -10.16 -12.31
CA VAL A 232 10.80 -9.00 -12.72
C VAL A 232 10.94 -7.78 -11.78
N GLY A 233 11.91 -7.81 -10.87
CA GLY A 233 12.20 -6.68 -9.98
C GLY A 233 11.00 -6.28 -9.11
N TRP A 234 10.66 -5.00 -9.11
CA TRP A 234 9.61 -4.44 -8.24
C TRP A 234 8.20 -4.98 -8.50
N LEU A 235 7.94 -5.58 -9.67
CA LEU A 235 6.68 -6.32 -9.92
C LEU A 235 6.48 -7.50 -8.97
N ALA A 236 7.52 -7.97 -8.31
CA ALA A 236 7.42 -9.01 -7.30
C ALA A 236 6.44 -8.66 -6.17
N VAL A 237 6.30 -7.37 -5.81
CA VAL A 237 5.42 -6.93 -4.71
C VAL A 237 3.93 -7.18 -5.03
N PRO A 238 3.37 -6.68 -6.16
CA PRO A 238 1.99 -7.00 -6.50
C PRO A 238 1.77 -8.48 -6.81
N LEU A 239 2.77 -9.21 -7.37
CA LEU A 239 2.67 -10.66 -7.58
C LEU A 239 2.62 -11.44 -6.27
N ALA A 240 3.45 -11.08 -5.29
CA ALA A 240 3.42 -11.67 -3.95
C ALA A 240 2.09 -11.39 -3.25
N PHE A 241 1.54 -10.20 -3.40
CA PHE A 241 0.23 -9.84 -2.87
C PHE A 241 -0.90 -10.68 -3.49
N LEU A 242 -0.93 -10.82 -4.81
CA LEU A 242 -1.90 -11.68 -5.50
C LEU A 242 -1.77 -13.13 -5.03
N THR A 243 -0.54 -13.61 -4.90
CA THR A 243 -0.26 -14.96 -4.36
C THR A 243 -0.77 -15.09 -2.94
N TYR A 244 -0.56 -14.10 -2.08
CA TYR A 244 -1.09 -14.08 -0.71
C TYR A 244 -2.63 -14.18 -0.69
N VAL A 245 -3.32 -13.42 -1.53
CA VAL A 245 -4.79 -13.46 -1.64
C VAL A 245 -5.25 -14.85 -2.10
N ILE A 246 -4.67 -15.40 -3.17
CA ILE A 246 -5.03 -16.71 -3.74
C ILE A 246 -4.77 -17.81 -2.71
N VAL A 247 -3.58 -17.83 -2.10
CA VAL A 247 -3.19 -18.84 -1.10
C VAL A 247 -4.10 -18.76 0.14
N SER A 248 -4.49 -17.55 0.57
CA SER A 248 -5.42 -17.38 1.69
C SER A 248 -6.81 -17.95 1.40
N LEU A 249 -7.26 -17.92 0.14
CA LEU A 249 -8.54 -18.49 -0.28
C LEU A 249 -8.51 -20.03 -0.41
N ILE A 250 -7.36 -20.58 -0.83
CA ILE A 250 -7.19 -22.03 -1.04
C ILE A 250 -6.97 -22.77 0.29
N PHE A 251 -6.11 -22.22 1.15
CA PHE A 251 -5.73 -22.82 2.43
C PHE A 251 -6.56 -22.25 3.58
N LYS A 252 -7.87 -22.37 3.53
CA LYS A 252 -8.78 -21.93 4.60
C LYS A 252 -8.52 -22.61 5.93
#